data_fb030c91b9c8d077b92fe6a640bdea8f
#
_entry.id   fb030c91b9c8d077b92fe6a640bdea8f
#
_cell.length_a   1.000
_cell.length_b   1.000
_cell.length_c   1.000
_cell.angle_alpha   90.00
_cell.angle_beta   90.00
_cell.angle_gamma   90.00
#
_symmetry.space_group_name_H-M   'P 1'
#
loop_
_entity.id
_entity.type
_entity.pdbx_description
1 polymer ?
#
loop_
_entity_poly.entity_id
_entity_poly.type
_entity_poly.pdbx_seq_one_letter_code
_entity_poly.pdbx_strand_id
1 'polypeptide(L)'
;MTVTDNVHLHEINKFGSLAERWWDTTGEFKTLHDINPLRIRFIQEHAEINGKRIVDVGCGGGILSEGLAKNGADVLGIDLSEELIDIADLHGLESGVNAHYRKISAEALADEQPEGFDHVTCMEMLEHVPDPASIVRACAKLVKPGGTVFFSTLNRKPKAYLLAIVAAEYVLRMLPKGTHDFKTFIKPSELSRWARETGLELQSMAGIEYNPLTKRFSLGKDIDVNYLAAFKRKN
;
A
#
# COMPACT_ATOMS: atom_id res chain seq x y z
N MET A 1 25.94 -4.28 13.87
CA MET A 1 24.70 -3.77 14.49
C MET A 1 23.59 -4.62 13.94
N THR A 2 22.91 -5.40 14.77
CA THR A 2 21.70 -6.12 14.35
C THR A 2 20.65 -5.07 13.99
N VAL A 3 20.34 -4.97 12.71
CA VAL A 3 19.20 -4.17 12.23
C VAL A 3 17.97 -4.83 12.85
N THR A 4 17.38 -4.19 13.85
CA THR A 4 16.03 -4.56 14.28
C THR A 4 15.10 -4.18 13.13
N ASP A 5 14.43 -5.18 12.55
CA ASP A 5 13.47 -4.94 11.48
C ASP A 5 12.44 -3.88 11.93
N ASN A 6 12.09 -2.97 11.01
CA ASN A 6 11.11 -1.90 11.24
C ASN A 6 9.69 -2.48 11.21
N VAL A 7 9.36 -3.31 12.22
CA VAL A 7 8.10 -4.09 12.24
C VAL A 7 7.49 -4.17 13.64
N HIS A 8 6.19 -4.27 13.67
CA HIS A 8 5.41 -4.75 14.80
C HIS A 8 5.06 -6.23 14.59
N LEU A 9 5.73 -7.15 15.29
CA LEU A 9 5.50 -8.60 15.14
C LEU A 9 4.03 -8.99 15.31
N HIS A 10 3.27 -8.29 16.15
CA HIS A 10 1.85 -8.56 16.32
C HIS A 10 1.02 -8.22 15.08
N GLU A 11 1.41 -7.22 14.28
CA GLU A 11 0.74 -6.89 13.01
C GLU A 11 1.04 -7.97 11.96
N ILE A 12 2.30 -8.42 11.83
CA ILE A 12 2.66 -9.53 10.94
C ILE A 12 1.82 -10.78 11.27
N ASN A 13 1.79 -11.19 12.56
CA ASN A 13 1.04 -12.35 12.98
C ASN A 13 -0.47 -12.19 12.78
N LYS A 14 -1.01 -10.99 12.99
CA LYS A 14 -2.43 -10.67 12.79
C LYS A 14 -2.83 -10.85 11.33
N PHE A 15 -2.10 -10.24 10.40
CA PHE A 15 -2.39 -10.37 8.96
C PHE A 15 -2.09 -11.77 8.44
N GLY A 16 -0.99 -12.41 8.88
CA GLY A 16 -0.67 -13.80 8.53
C GLY A 16 -1.78 -14.77 8.92
N SER A 17 -2.38 -14.61 10.11
CA SER A 17 -3.51 -15.47 10.55
C SER A 17 -4.77 -15.33 9.69
N LEU A 18 -4.87 -14.29 8.86
CA LEU A 18 -5.99 -14.02 7.96
C LEU A 18 -5.67 -14.38 6.49
N ALA A 19 -4.47 -14.88 6.21
CA ALA A 19 -3.97 -15.10 4.85
C ALA A 19 -4.91 -15.95 3.98
N GLU A 20 -5.43 -17.08 4.50
CA GLU A 20 -6.33 -17.97 3.77
C GLU A 20 -7.62 -17.29 3.28
N ARG A 21 -8.04 -16.17 3.92
CA ARG A 21 -9.24 -15.41 3.57
C ARG A 21 -8.94 -14.15 2.77
N TRP A 22 -7.68 -13.92 2.39
CA TRP A 22 -7.23 -12.69 1.73
C TRP A 22 -7.97 -12.42 0.43
N TRP A 23 -8.25 -13.49 -0.32
CA TRP A 23 -8.92 -13.43 -1.62
C TRP A 23 -10.45 -13.62 -1.56
N ASP A 24 -11.03 -13.75 -0.36
CA ASP A 24 -12.48 -13.75 -0.19
C ASP A 24 -13.05 -12.33 -0.41
N THR A 25 -13.65 -12.13 -1.58
CA THR A 25 -14.27 -10.85 -1.98
C THR A 25 -15.53 -10.50 -1.20
N THR A 26 -16.02 -11.40 -0.33
CA THR A 26 -17.18 -11.18 0.55
C THR A 26 -16.79 -11.06 2.01
N GLY A 27 -15.54 -11.40 2.35
CA GLY A 27 -14.99 -11.44 3.69
C GLY A 27 -14.41 -10.12 4.19
N GLU A 28 -13.47 -10.23 5.12
CA GLU A 28 -12.85 -9.11 5.84
C GLU A 28 -12.04 -8.19 4.92
N PHE A 29 -11.50 -8.72 3.82
CA PHE A 29 -10.70 -7.97 2.84
C PHE A 29 -11.50 -7.42 1.66
N LYS A 30 -12.84 -7.58 1.69
CA LYS A 30 -13.73 -7.06 0.64
C LYS A 30 -13.42 -5.61 0.28
N THR A 31 -13.19 -4.76 1.27
CA THR A 31 -12.89 -3.34 1.05
C THR A 31 -11.63 -3.15 0.21
N LEU A 32 -10.58 -3.96 0.43
CA LEU A 32 -9.35 -3.89 -0.36
C LEU A 32 -9.62 -4.26 -1.83
N HIS A 33 -10.44 -5.28 -2.08
CA HIS A 33 -10.88 -5.66 -3.43
C HIS A 33 -11.69 -4.56 -4.10
N ASP A 34 -12.65 -3.96 -3.37
CA ASP A 34 -13.52 -2.89 -3.89
C ASP A 34 -12.73 -1.63 -4.30
N ILE A 35 -11.68 -1.27 -3.54
CA ILE A 35 -10.87 -0.06 -3.81
C ILE A 35 -9.69 -0.30 -4.75
N ASN A 36 -9.28 -1.55 -4.98
CA ASN A 36 -8.12 -1.86 -5.80
C ASN A 36 -8.20 -1.30 -7.25
N PRO A 37 -9.35 -1.35 -7.94
CA PRO A 37 -9.49 -0.70 -9.26
C PRO A 37 -9.22 0.81 -9.23
N LEU A 38 -9.55 1.49 -8.11
CA LEU A 38 -9.31 2.92 -7.95
C LEU A 38 -7.82 3.21 -7.71
N ARG A 39 -7.13 2.35 -6.94
CA ARG A 39 -5.68 2.43 -6.75
C ARG A 39 -4.95 2.29 -8.08
N ILE A 40 -5.28 1.26 -8.87
CA ILE A 40 -4.69 1.03 -10.19
C ILE A 40 -4.95 2.22 -11.11
N ARG A 41 -6.19 2.73 -11.15
CA ARG A 41 -6.54 3.91 -11.93
C ARG A 41 -5.71 5.12 -11.53
N PHE A 42 -5.58 5.41 -10.22
CA PHE A 42 -4.75 6.52 -9.74
C PHE A 42 -3.28 6.36 -10.16
N ILE A 43 -2.73 5.14 -10.11
CA ILE A 43 -1.37 4.85 -10.56
C ILE A 43 -1.23 5.14 -12.06
N GLN A 44 -2.15 4.62 -12.88
CA GLN A 44 -2.15 4.81 -14.34
C GLN A 44 -2.34 6.27 -14.79
N GLU A 45 -3.07 7.08 -14.01
CA GLU A 45 -3.23 8.51 -14.28
C GLU A 45 -1.92 9.30 -14.07
N HIS A 46 -0.93 8.73 -13.33
CA HIS A 46 0.31 9.43 -12.96
C HIS A 46 1.59 8.73 -13.43
N ALA A 47 1.49 7.51 -13.97
CA ALA A 47 2.62 6.77 -14.50
C ALA A 47 2.19 5.77 -15.57
N GLU A 48 3.01 5.60 -16.62
CA GLU A 48 2.89 4.46 -17.53
C GLU A 48 3.39 3.21 -16.81
N ILE A 49 2.57 2.14 -16.74
CA ILE A 49 2.91 0.92 -16.02
C ILE A 49 3.17 -0.28 -16.95
N ASN A 50 2.66 -0.25 -18.19
CA ASN A 50 2.85 -1.35 -19.13
C ASN A 50 4.34 -1.50 -19.51
N GLY A 51 4.88 -2.71 -19.33
CA GLY A 51 6.29 -3.00 -19.55
C GLY A 51 7.24 -2.37 -18.53
N LYS A 52 6.72 -1.80 -17.42
CA LYS A 52 7.53 -1.18 -16.36
C LYS A 52 7.75 -2.15 -15.22
N ARG A 53 8.94 -2.08 -14.64
CA ARG A 53 9.29 -2.85 -13.45
C ARG A 53 8.82 -2.11 -12.20
N ILE A 54 7.93 -2.72 -11.43
CA ILE A 54 7.29 -2.12 -10.25
C ILE A 54 7.56 -3.00 -9.02
N VAL A 55 7.90 -2.39 -7.90
CA VAL A 55 7.87 -3.07 -6.61
C VAL A 55 6.66 -2.61 -5.79
N ASP A 56 5.93 -3.57 -5.24
CA ASP A 56 4.80 -3.36 -4.33
C ASP A 56 5.23 -3.69 -2.91
N VAL A 57 5.46 -2.65 -2.10
CA VAL A 57 6.00 -2.72 -0.74
C VAL A 57 4.86 -2.89 0.26
N GLY A 58 4.91 -3.97 1.05
CA GLY A 58 3.80 -4.40 1.90
C GLY A 58 2.65 -4.94 1.05
N CYS A 59 2.96 -5.84 0.10
CA CYS A 59 2.01 -6.34 -0.89
C CYS A 59 0.88 -7.19 -0.28
N GLY A 60 1.03 -7.65 0.97
CA GLY A 60 0.10 -8.60 1.57
C GLY A 60 -0.05 -9.85 0.71
N GLY A 61 -1.26 -10.35 0.56
CA GLY A 61 -1.57 -11.48 -0.33
C GLY A 61 -1.70 -11.13 -1.82
N GLY A 62 -1.14 -9.99 -2.30
CA GLY A 62 -0.90 -9.74 -3.72
C GLY A 62 -2.03 -9.06 -4.50
N ILE A 63 -3.10 -8.54 -3.88
CA ILE A 63 -4.26 -7.94 -4.59
C ILE A 63 -3.84 -6.80 -5.53
N LEU A 64 -3.00 -5.87 -5.09
CA LEU A 64 -2.52 -4.78 -5.92
C LEU A 64 -1.49 -5.27 -6.94
N SER A 65 -0.55 -6.10 -6.50
CA SER A 65 0.51 -6.67 -7.33
C SER A 65 -0.06 -7.38 -8.55
N GLU A 66 -1.06 -8.27 -8.38
CA GLU A 66 -1.74 -8.93 -9.50
C GLU A 66 -2.50 -7.94 -10.39
N GLY A 67 -3.14 -6.95 -9.79
CA GLY A 67 -3.83 -5.92 -10.55
C GLY A 67 -2.89 -5.13 -11.46
N LEU A 68 -1.69 -4.80 -10.99
CA LEU A 68 -0.65 -4.14 -11.79
C LEU A 68 -0.11 -5.07 -12.87
N ALA A 69 0.16 -6.34 -12.55
CA ALA A 69 0.65 -7.32 -13.51
C ALA A 69 -0.37 -7.61 -14.62
N LYS A 70 -1.68 -7.69 -14.30
CA LYS A 70 -2.77 -7.78 -15.29
C LYS A 70 -2.83 -6.59 -16.25
N ASN A 71 -2.27 -5.45 -15.85
CA ASN A 71 -2.13 -4.24 -16.67
C ASN A 71 -0.74 -4.13 -17.34
N GLY A 72 0.02 -5.22 -17.41
CA GLY A 72 1.26 -5.34 -18.17
C GLY A 72 2.54 -4.93 -17.46
N ALA A 73 2.51 -4.68 -16.13
CA ALA A 73 3.71 -4.41 -15.35
C ALA A 73 4.49 -5.71 -15.03
N ASP A 74 5.82 -5.61 -14.92
CA ASP A 74 6.69 -6.60 -14.28
C ASP A 74 6.73 -6.29 -12.78
N VAL A 75 6.05 -7.11 -11.96
CA VAL A 75 5.79 -6.79 -10.56
C VAL A 75 6.56 -7.70 -9.62
N LEU A 76 7.26 -7.09 -8.66
CA LEU A 76 7.79 -7.74 -7.48
C LEU A 76 6.97 -7.27 -6.26
N GLY A 77 6.18 -8.14 -5.65
CA GLY A 77 5.56 -7.92 -4.35
C GLY A 77 6.51 -8.29 -3.22
N ILE A 78 6.60 -7.47 -2.18
CA ILE A 78 7.37 -7.80 -0.98
C ILE A 78 6.54 -7.59 0.28
N ASP A 79 6.68 -8.53 1.21
CA ASP A 79 6.08 -8.48 2.54
C ASP A 79 6.99 -9.20 3.54
N LEU A 80 6.73 -9.06 4.84
CA LEU A 80 7.46 -9.75 5.90
C LEU A 80 6.70 -10.96 6.46
N SER A 81 5.40 -11.12 6.17
CA SER A 81 4.64 -12.32 6.48
C SER A 81 4.87 -13.38 5.41
N GLU A 82 5.39 -14.54 5.84
CA GLU A 82 5.57 -15.69 4.98
C GLU A 82 4.22 -16.21 4.47
N GLU A 83 3.23 -16.27 5.36
CA GLU A 83 1.89 -16.76 5.05
C GLU A 83 1.21 -15.91 3.96
N LEU A 84 1.42 -14.59 3.97
CA LEU A 84 0.89 -13.69 2.94
C LEU A 84 1.61 -13.86 1.61
N ILE A 85 2.92 -14.05 1.61
CA ILE A 85 3.70 -14.34 0.42
C ILE A 85 3.26 -15.68 -0.20
N ASP A 86 3.09 -16.73 0.61
CA ASP A 86 2.63 -18.03 0.14
C ASP A 86 1.24 -17.95 -0.53
N ILE A 87 0.31 -17.20 0.07
CA ILE A 87 -1.04 -16.97 -0.52
C ILE A 87 -0.96 -16.15 -1.81
N ALA A 88 -0.08 -15.14 -1.87
CA ALA A 88 0.11 -14.35 -3.08
C ALA A 88 0.67 -15.19 -4.23
N ASP A 89 1.68 -16.02 -3.97
CA ASP A 89 2.23 -16.97 -4.96
C ASP A 89 1.19 -17.98 -5.43
N LEU A 90 0.45 -18.59 -4.48
CA LEU A 90 -0.58 -19.58 -4.80
C LEU A 90 -1.68 -18.98 -5.69
N HIS A 91 -2.22 -17.82 -5.31
CA HIS A 91 -3.28 -17.18 -6.09
C HIS A 91 -2.78 -16.70 -7.46
N GLY A 92 -1.54 -16.19 -7.54
CA GLY A 92 -0.90 -15.83 -8.81
C GLY A 92 -0.82 -17.01 -9.77
N LEU A 93 -0.44 -18.20 -9.26
CA LEU A 93 -0.43 -19.44 -10.04
C LEU A 93 -1.83 -19.85 -10.51
N GLU A 94 -2.82 -19.81 -9.62
CA GLU A 94 -4.21 -20.17 -9.93
C GLU A 94 -4.85 -19.21 -10.95
N SER A 95 -4.57 -17.91 -10.82
CA SER A 95 -5.10 -16.87 -11.71
C SER A 95 -4.32 -16.70 -13.02
N GLY A 96 -3.17 -17.38 -13.17
CA GLY A 96 -2.30 -17.28 -14.32
C GLY A 96 -1.64 -15.90 -14.49
N VAL A 97 -1.48 -15.16 -13.39
CA VAL A 97 -0.86 -13.83 -13.37
C VAL A 97 0.62 -13.97 -13.07
N ASN A 98 1.46 -13.33 -13.88
CA ASN A 98 2.90 -13.35 -13.69
C ASN A 98 3.34 -12.18 -12.80
N ALA A 99 3.17 -12.32 -11.48
CA ALA A 99 3.77 -11.48 -10.46
C ALA A 99 4.73 -12.33 -9.62
N HIS A 100 5.80 -11.74 -9.14
CA HIS A 100 6.81 -12.40 -8.30
C HIS A 100 6.70 -11.88 -6.89
N TYR A 101 6.93 -12.75 -5.90
CA TYR A 101 6.83 -12.36 -4.50
C TYR A 101 8.09 -12.75 -3.72
N ARG A 102 8.45 -11.93 -2.71
CA ARG A 102 9.60 -12.19 -1.82
C ARG A 102 9.31 -11.76 -0.41
N LYS A 103 9.67 -12.64 0.54
CA LYS A 103 9.73 -12.25 1.95
C LYS A 103 11.02 -11.48 2.21
N ILE A 104 10.93 -10.16 2.23
CA ILE A 104 12.05 -9.24 2.48
C ILE A 104 11.52 -7.88 2.94
N SER A 105 12.28 -7.18 3.79
CA SER A 105 11.93 -5.79 4.16
C SER A 105 12.24 -4.80 3.02
N ALA A 106 11.52 -3.68 3.03
CA ALA A 106 11.76 -2.61 2.06
C ALA A 106 13.19 -2.07 2.13
N GLU A 107 13.73 -1.94 3.34
CA GLU A 107 15.08 -1.46 3.60
C GLU A 107 16.13 -2.42 3.04
N ALA A 108 15.96 -3.73 3.30
CA ALA A 108 16.90 -4.74 2.79
C ALA A 108 16.86 -4.82 1.26
N LEU A 109 15.67 -4.79 0.65
CA LEU A 109 15.57 -4.74 -0.81
C LEU A 109 16.18 -3.45 -1.39
N ALA A 110 16.03 -2.32 -0.70
CA ALA A 110 16.63 -1.06 -1.13
C ALA A 110 18.15 -1.09 -1.08
N ASP A 111 18.75 -1.89 -0.19
CA ASP A 111 20.19 -2.13 -0.15
C ASP A 111 20.64 -3.10 -1.25
N GLU A 112 19.84 -4.11 -1.58
CA GLU A 112 20.14 -5.08 -2.65
C GLU A 112 19.96 -4.49 -4.05
N GLN A 113 18.92 -3.70 -4.28
CA GLN A 113 18.50 -3.22 -5.60
C GLN A 113 18.19 -1.72 -5.61
N PRO A 114 19.17 -0.84 -5.25
CA PRO A 114 18.95 0.60 -5.35
C PRO A 114 18.67 0.98 -6.80
N GLU A 115 17.69 1.88 -7.01
CA GLU A 115 17.26 2.33 -8.34
C GLU A 115 16.86 1.19 -9.29
N GLY A 116 16.37 0.08 -8.71
CA GLY A 116 16.01 -1.12 -9.46
C GLY A 116 14.66 -1.08 -10.16
N PHE A 117 13.78 -0.13 -9.80
CA PHE A 117 12.38 -0.13 -10.22
C PHE A 117 11.97 1.19 -10.89
N ASP A 118 11.14 1.09 -11.93
CA ASP A 118 10.60 2.27 -12.62
C ASP A 118 9.58 2.99 -11.74
N HIS A 119 8.80 2.22 -10.96
CA HIS A 119 7.85 2.74 -9.98
C HIS A 119 7.84 1.90 -8.71
N VAL A 120 7.37 2.50 -7.62
CA VAL A 120 7.19 1.85 -6.31
C VAL A 120 5.78 2.12 -5.83
N THR A 121 5.09 1.11 -5.34
CA THR A 121 3.84 1.23 -4.59
C THR A 121 4.05 0.83 -3.14
N CYS A 122 3.41 1.54 -2.21
CA CYS A 122 3.36 1.23 -0.78
C CYS A 122 2.01 1.70 -0.26
N MET A 123 1.02 0.79 -0.29
CA MET A 123 -0.38 1.10 -0.05
C MET A 123 -0.87 0.49 1.26
N GLU A 124 -1.45 1.31 2.17
CA GLU A 124 -2.01 0.89 3.46
C GLU A 124 -1.00 0.11 4.33
N MET A 125 0.27 0.52 4.33
CA MET A 125 1.33 -0.18 5.05
C MET A 125 2.02 0.73 6.08
N LEU A 126 2.13 2.03 5.79
CA LEU A 126 2.91 2.97 6.60
C LEU A 126 2.39 3.11 8.05
N GLU A 127 1.09 2.98 8.27
CA GLU A 127 0.44 3.03 9.58
C GLU A 127 0.72 1.80 10.46
N HIS A 128 1.26 0.73 9.88
CA HIS A 128 1.51 -0.55 10.56
C HIS A 128 2.97 -0.75 10.97
N VAL A 129 3.85 0.22 10.70
CA VAL A 129 5.29 0.13 11.02
C VAL A 129 5.72 1.12 12.10
N PRO A 130 6.76 0.80 12.90
CA PRO A 130 7.30 1.69 13.92
C PRO A 130 7.89 3.01 13.37
N ASP A 131 8.61 2.96 12.25
CA ASP A 131 9.21 4.12 11.58
C ASP A 131 8.77 4.20 10.11
N PRO A 132 7.63 4.84 9.82
CA PRO A 132 7.16 5.03 8.44
C PRO A 132 8.12 5.89 7.60
N ALA A 133 8.92 6.78 8.21
CA ALA A 133 9.91 7.56 7.48
C ALA A 133 11.04 6.67 6.93
N SER A 134 11.40 5.58 7.61
CA SER A 134 12.35 4.58 7.09
C SER A 134 11.84 3.93 5.80
N ILE A 135 10.55 3.54 5.78
CA ILE A 135 9.93 2.97 4.58
C ILE A 135 9.92 3.98 3.42
N VAL A 136 9.59 5.26 3.70
CA VAL A 136 9.64 6.31 2.66
C VAL A 136 11.06 6.45 2.09
N ARG A 137 12.10 6.40 2.94
CA ARG A 137 13.52 6.41 2.49
C ARG A 137 13.84 5.19 1.64
N ALA A 138 13.40 4.00 2.03
CA ALA A 138 13.60 2.77 1.27
C ALA A 138 12.92 2.84 -0.11
N CYS A 139 11.66 3.28 -0.17
CA CYS A 139 10.91 3.47 -1.43
C CYS A 139 11.63 4.48 -2.35
N ALA A 140 12.14 5.58 -1.80
CA ALA A 140 12.89 6.57 -2.58
C ALA A 140 14.22 6.01 -3.11
N LYS A 141 14.87 5.10 -2.39
CA LYS A 141 16.10 4.44 -2.82
C LYS A 141 15.85 3.37 -3.90
N LEU A 142 14.70 2.68 -3.82
CA LEU A 142 14.28 1.64 -4.78
C LEU A 142 13.92 2.22 -6.14
N VAL A 143 13.26 3.39 -6.19
CA VAL A 143 12.78 3.96 -7.44
C VAL A 143 13.93 4.60 -8.23
N LYS A 144 13.94 4.43 -9.57
CA LYS A 144 14.88 5.08 -10.48
C LYS A 144 14.69 6.61 -10.48
N PRO A 145 15.76 7.40 -10.82
CA PRO A 145 15.57 8.81 -11.18
C PRO A 145 14.48 8.96 -12.24
N GLY A 146 13.63 9.95 -12.09
CA GLY A 146 12.46 10.14 -12.96
C GLY A 146 11.32 9.13 -12.77
N GLY A 147 11.43 8.16 -11.85
CA GLY A 147 10.37 7.23 -11.48
C GLY A 147 9.36 7.84 -10.52
N THR A 148 8.30 7.10 -10.20
CA THR A 148 7.21 7.57 -9.34
C THR A 148 7.02 6.61 -8.16
N VAL A 149 6.84 7.18 -6.96
CA VAL A 149 6.45 6.43 -5.76
C VAL A 149 5.01 6.77 -5.40
N PHE A 150 4.22 5.74 -5.18
CA PHE A 150 2.82 5.86 -4.78
C PHE A 150 2.65 5.39 -3.35
N PHE A 151 2.02 6.22 -2.53
CA PHE A 151 1.64 5.88 -1.16
C PHE A 151 0.14 5.97 -0.97
N SER A 152 -0.42 5.15 -0.08
CA SER A 152 -1.72 5.39 0.53
C SER A 152 -1.69 5.11 2.01
N THR A 153 -2.51 5.83 2.77
CA THR A 153 -2.67 5.64 4.21
C THR A 153 -3.87 6.43 4.74
N LEU A 154 -4.18 6.26 6.01
CA LEU A 154 -5.23 6.97 6.73
C LEU A 154 -4.72 8.30 7.28
N ASN A 155 -5.53 9.36 7.13
CA ASN A 155 -5.17 10.69 7.61
C ASN A 155 -5.49 10.85 9.11
N ARG A 156 -4.55 11.37 9.89
CA ARG A 156 -4.75 11.65 11.32
C ARG A 156 -5.60 12.89 11.54
N LYS A 157 -6.90 12.82 11.16
CA LYS A 157 -7.93 13.83 11.42
C LYS A 157 -9.11 13.24 12.19
N PRO A 158 -9.86 14.04 12.98
CA PRO A 158 -11.05 13.55 13.70
C PRO A 158 -12.09 12.88 12.80
N LYS A 159 -12.24 13.34 11.55
CA LYS A 159 -13.11 12.75 10.54
C LYS A 159 -12.68 11.32 10.18
N ALA A 160 -11.38 11.07 10.06
CA ALA A 160 -10.84 9.72 9.82
C ALA A 160 -11.13 8.79 11.01
N TYR A 161 -10.94 9.25 12.24
CA TYR A 161 -11.31 8.50 13.43
C TYR A 161 -12.79 8.06 13.40
N LEU A 162 -13.67 9.00 13.12
CA LEU A 162 -15.11 8.72 13.09
C LEU A 162 -15.51 7.77 11.97
N LEU A 163 -14.96 7.93 10.77
CA LEU A 163 -15.38 7.16 9.60
C LEU A 163 -14.59 5.86 9.44
N ALA A 164 -13.27 5.85 9.61
CA ALA A 164 -12.46 4.65 9.43
C ALA A 164 -12.55 3.70 10.63
N ILE A 165 -12.63 4.21 11.86
CA ILE A 165 -12.69 3.37 13.06
C ILE A 165 -14.13 3.17 13.49
N VAL A 166 -14.85 4.24 13.85
CA VAL A 166 -16.19 4.09 14.44
C VAL A 166 -17.20 3.57 13.41
N ALA A 167 -17.27 4.17 12.22
CA ALA A 167 -18.24 3.77 11.22
C ALA A 167 -17.86 2.44 10.55
N ALA A 168 -16.63 2.29 10.05
CA ALA A 168 -16.23 1.11 9.30
C ALA A 168 -16.08 -0.14 10.18
N GLU A 169 -15.46 -0.04 11.36
CA GLU A 169 -15.19 -1.19 12.22
C GLU A 169 -16.38 -1.56 13.10
N TYR A 170 -17.10 -0.57 13.69
CA TYR A 170 -18.14 -0.83 14.70
C TYR A 170 -19.57 -0.76 14.17
N VAL A 171 -19.87 0.14 13.23
CA VAL A 171 -21.24 0.35 12.73
C VAL A 171 -21.49 -0.46 11.47
N LEU A 172 -20.68 -0.30 10.43
CA LEU A 172 -20.87 -0.96 9.13
C LEU A 172 -20.23 -2.34 9.06
N ARG A 173 -19.30 -2.64 9.99
CA ARG A 173 -18.54 -3.90 10.04
C ARG A 173 -17.85 -4.24 8.72
N MET A 174 -17.38 -3.22 8.03
CA MET A 174 -16.62 -3.35 6.78
C MET A 174 -15.19 -3.82 7.01
N LEU A 175 -14.66 -3.63 8.22
CA LEU A 175 -13.31 -4.00 8.66
C LEU A 175 -13.40 -4.70 10.02
N PRO A 176 -12.45 -5.61 10.34
CA PRO A 176 -12.32 -6.19 11.67
C PRO A 176 -12.11 -5.12 12.74
N LYS A 177 -12.64 -5.34 13.94
CA LYS A 177 -12.43 -4.43 15.07
C LYS A 177 -10.96 -4.39 15.46
N GLY A 178 -10.42 -3.17 15.72
CA GLY A 178 -9.04 -2.99 16.10
C GLY A 178 -8.06 -3.11 14.94
N THR A 179 -8.53 -2.97 13.69
CA THR A 179 -7.66 -2.93 12.52
C THR A 179 -6.76 -1.71 12.55
N HIS A 180 -7.24 -0.57 13.09
CA HIS A 180 -6.51 0.69 13.06
C HIS A 180 -6.35 1.33 14.45
N ASP A 181 -5.15 1.85 14.73
CA ASP A 181 -4.89 2.78 15.84
C ASP A 181 -4.77 4.20 15.27
N PHE A 182 -5.66 5.10 15.70
CA PHE A 182 -5.63 6.51 15.26
C PHE A 182 -4.27 7.21 15.49
N LYS A 183 -3.50 6.76 16.45
CA LYS A 183 -2.18 7.35 16.76
C LYS A 183 -1.16 7.11 15.66
N THR A 184 -1.29 6.00 14.92
CA THR A 184 -0.38 5.64 13.83
C THR A 184 -0.78 6.24 12.48
N PHE A 185 -1.96 6.88 12.38
CA PHE A 185 -2.38 7.56 11.15
C PHE A 185 -1.43 8.69 10.79
N ILE A 186 -1.25 8.94 9.50
CA ILE A 186 -0.21 9.82 8.96
C ILE A 186 -0.84 11.03 8.28
N LYS A 187 -0.45 12.24 8.70
CA LYS A 187 -0.92 13.46 8.03
C LYS A 187 -0.24 13.62 6.67
N PRO A 188 -0.93 14.13 5.64
CA PRO A 188 -0.31 14.44 4.35
C PRO A 188 0.95 15.31 4.45
N SER A 189 0.99 16.22 5.44
CA SER A 189 2.16 17.07 5.69
C SER A 189 3.37 16.31 6.24
N GLU A 190 3.15 15.26 7.03
CA GLU A 190 4.21 14.40 7.56
C GLU A 190 4.81 13.55 6.42
N LEU A 191 3.97 12.87 5.64
CA LEU A 191 4.40 12.11 4.49
C LEU A 191 5.15 12.98 3.46
N SER A 192 4.61 14.17 3.14
CA SER A 192 5.25 15.10 2.21
C SER A 192 6.58 15.64 2.72
N ARG A 193 6.76 15.79 4.03
CA ARG A 193 8.05 16.16 4.62
C ARG A 193 9.08 15.04 4.44
N TRP A 194 8.75 13.80 4.85
CA TRP A 194 9.65 12.64 4.69
C TRP A 194 10.03 12.42 3.23
N ALA A 195 9.06 12.55 2.30
CA ALA A 195 9.29 12.43 0.87
C ALA A 195 10.28 13.50 0.35
N ARG A 196 10.11 14.77 0.74
CA ARG A 196 11.03 15.86 0.35
C ARG A 196 12.46 15.65 0.85
N GLU A 197 12.61 15.13 2.07
CA GLU A 197 13.91 14.81 2.67
C GLU A 197 14.66 13.74 1.85
N THR A 198 13.96 12.96 1.04
CA THR A 198 14.53 11.90 0.17
C THR A 198 14.59 12.29 -1.32
N GLY A 199 14.29 13.53 -1.66
CA GLY A 199 14.30 13.99 -3.04
C GLY A 199 13.06 13.64 -3.87
N LEU A 200 11.98 13.20 -3.20
CA LEU A 200 10.68 12.96 -3.83
C LEU A 200 9.83 14.24 -3.83
N GLU A 201 9.25 14.58 -4.97
CA GLU A 201 8.36 15.73 -5.14
C GLU A 201 6.91 15.30 -5.32
N LEU A 202 6.02 15.86 -4.50
CA LEU A 202 4.59 15.61 -4.61
C LEU A 202 4.05 16.07 -5.97
N GLN A 203 3.38 15.18 -6.68
CA GLN A 203 2.70 15.46 -7.95
C GLN A 203 1.18 15.59 -7.76
N SER A 204 0.59 14.68 -6.98
CA SER A 204 -0.86 14.61 -6.83
C SER A 204 -1.26 13.94 -5.52
N MET A 205 -2.43 14.30 -5.02
CA MET A 205 -3.15 13.59 -3.96
C MET A 205 -4.62 13.44 -4.31
N ALA A 206 -5.21 12.30 -3.93
CA ALA A 206 -6.65 12.04 -4.04
C ALA A 206 -7.14 11.25 -2.83
N GLY A 207 -8.39 11.42 -2.44
CA GLY A 207 -9.05 10.56 -1.45
C GLY A 207 -9.81 9.42 -2.11
N ILE A 208 -10.08 8.37 -1.35
CA ILE A 208 -11.07 7.35 -1.71
C ILE A 208 -12.32 7.62 -0.87
N GLU A 209 -13.39 8.01 -1.53
CA GLU A 209 -14.65 8.40 -0.93
C GLU A 209 -15.68 7.27 -1.05
N TYR A 210 -16.39 6.96 0.04
CA TYR A 210 -17.47 5.98 0.06
C TYR A 210 -18.83 6.65 0.03
N ASN A 211 -19.68 6.27 -0.92
CA ASN A 211 -21.07 6.72 -0.98
C ASN A 211 -21.99 5.65 -0.36
N PRO A 212 -22.59 5.89 0.83
CA PRO A 212 -23.41 4.90 1.52
C PRO A 212 -24.73 4.59 0.81
N LEU A 213 -25.24 5.49 -0.03
CA LEU A 213 -26.47 5.27 -0.79
C LEU A 213 -26.26 4.30 -1.95
N THR A 214 -25.15 4.45 -2.68
CA THR A 214 -24.82 3.59 -3.82
C THR A 214 -23.93 2.41 -3.43
N LYS A 215 -23.38 2.41 -2.22
CA LYS A 215 -22.40 1.44 -1.71
C LYS A 215 -21.16 1.33 -2.61
N ARG A 216 -20.73 2.44 -3.21
CA ARG A 216 -19.60 2.49 -4.13
C ARG A 216 -18.51 3.41 -3.62
N PHE A 217 -17.27 3.05 -3.94
CA PHE A 217 -16.10 3.88 -3.76
C PHE A 217 -15.80 4.68 -5.03
N SER A 218 -15.19 5.87 -4.88
CA SER A 218 -14.74 6.73 -5.98
C SER A 218 -13.51 7.53 -5.57
N LEU A 219 -12.67 7.90 -6.54
CA LEU A 219 -11.63 8.89 -6.32
C LEU A 219 -12.26 10.28 -6.19
N GLY A 220 -11.80 11.05 -5.22
CA GLY A 220 -12.28 12.39 -4.94
C GLY A 220 -11.17 13.30 -4.43
N LYS A 221 -11.54 14.56 -4.10
CA LYS A 221 -10.60 15.58 -3.61
C LYS A 221 -10.51 15.61 -2.07
N ASP A 222 -11.44 14.96 -1.39
CA ASP A 222 -11.46 14.91 0.07
C ASP A 222 -10.44 13.91 0.60
N ILE A 223 -9.35 14.41 1.13
CA ILE A 223 -8.24 13.63 1.74
C ILE A 223 -8.32 13.58 3.27
N ASP A 224 -9.45 13.92 3.86
CA ASP A 224 -9.58 14.03 5.31
C ASP A 224 -9.65 12.66 6.03
N VAL A 225 -10.03 11.60 5.33
CA VAL A 225 -10.16 10.24 5.90
C VAL A 225 -8.95 9.39 5.54
N ASN A 226 -8.73 9.22 4.26
CA ASN A 226 -7.62 8.51 3.66
C ASN A 226 -7.09 9.31 2.47
N TYR A 227 -5.91 8.93 1.98
CA TYR A 227 -5.40 9.54 0.76
C TYR A 227 -4.43 8.64 0.02
N LEU A 228 -4.45 8.78 -1.31
CA LEU A 228 -3.43 8.34 -2.24
C LEU A 228 -2.52 9.51 -2.56
N ALA A 229 -1.25 9.29 -2.70
CA ALA A 229 -0.27 10.31 -3.06
C ALA A 229 0.74 9.78 -4.07
N ALA A 230 0.98 10.54 -5.14
CA ALA A 230 1.99 10.27 -6.14
C ALA A 230 3.17 11.24 -5.98
N PHE A 231 4.37 10.71 -5.85
CA PHE A 231 5.60 11.48 -5.73
C PHE A 231 6.58 11.11 -6.85
N LYS A 232 7.16 12.10 -7.49
CA LYS A 232 8.16 11.94 -8.54
C LYS A 232 9.57 12.04 -7.94
N ARG A 233 10.46 11.08 -8.25
CA ARG A 233 11.86 11.23 -7.95
C ARG A 233 12.50 12.16 -8.98
N LYS A 234 13.28 13.15 -8.52
CA LYS A 234 14.07 14.01 -9.40
C LYS A 234 15.09 13.19 -10.20
N ASN A 235 15.40 13.69 -11.40
CA ASN A 235 16.48 13.15 -12.22
C ASN A 235 17.85 13.45 -11.60
#